data_aece392f941156862378ded12d4617a7
#
_entry.id   aece392f941156862378ded12d4617a7
#
_cell.length_a   1.000
_cell.length_b   1.000
_cell.length_c   1.000
_cell.angle_alpha   90.00
_cell.angle_beta   90.00
_cell.angle_gamma   90.00
#
_symmetry.space_group_name_H-M   'P 1'
#
loop_
_entity.id
_entity.type
_entity.pdbx_description
1 polymer ?
#
loop_
_entity_poly.entity_id
_entity_poly.type
_entity_poly.pdbx_seq_one_letter_code
_entity_poly.pdbx_strand_id
1 'polypeptide(L)'
;AYPNAWRSWPRNYGGNYGDGSDLPLWNGLARSLNTIAVRVGDLVGASNIFNFVYNTLQLNTLDPVNDVGLAQMVMGSQTHGVTPTALAAAFQIFYDGQYTTPHLYTRVLDRDGNIYLENNATSYQALTPDTAYVMNRLLKNVLYSSVGTAGGRYPNSNGMESFGKTGTASDEKDLWFVGGTPYYVTAVWWGYDAPYDMTNTLGKNQAKTRTCVMAWKAYMEQVQANLPYKACLLYTSDAADDMQ
;
A
#
# COMPACT_ATOMS: atom_id res chain seq x y z
N ALA A 1 -26.41 15.62 6.92
CA ALA A 1 -26.44 16.49 8.11
C ALA A 1 -25.95 15.67 9.30
N TYR A 2 -24.80 15.99 9.87
CA TYR A 2 -24.32 15.37 11.10
C TYR A 2 -25.09 15.97 12.27
N PRO A 3 -25.74 15.16 13.12
CA PRO A 3 -26.49 15.70 14.24
C PRO A 3 -25.53 16.22 15.30
N ASN A 4 -25.62 17.45 15.61
CA ASN A 4 -25.31 18.27 16.81
C ASN A 4 -24.28 17.78 17.87
N ALA A 5 -23.28 16.99 17.53
CA ALA A 5 -22.12 16.83 18.37
C ALA A 5 -20.88 16.95 17.50
N TRP A 6 -20.20 18.08 17.57
CA TRP A 6 -18.87 18.28 17.01
C TRP A 6 -17.92 17.25 17.64
N ARG A 7 -17.84 16.06 17.02
CA ARG A 7 -16.85 15.07 17.37
C ARG A 7 -15.66 15.29 16.45
N SER A 8 -14.49 15.50 17.03
CA SER A 8 -13.25 15.53 16.28
C SER A 8 -13.09 14.20 15.54
N TRP A 9 -12.84 14.25 14.22
CA TRP A 9 -12.60 13.12 13.35
C TRP A 9 -11.54 13.50 12.31
N PRO A 10 -10.67 12.58 11.89
CA PRO A 10 -10.50 11.21 12.40
C PRO A 10 -9.65 11.16 13.68
N ARG A 11 -9.66 10.02 14.36
CA ARG A 11 -8.67 9.70 15.40
C ARG A 11 -7.47 8.99 14.77
N ASN A 12 -6.28 9.30 15.28
CA ASN A 12 -5.10 8.49 15.00
C ASN A 12 -5.14 7.18 15.80
N TYR A 13 -4.35 6.20 15.39
CA TYR A 13 -4.12 5.01 16.21
C TYR A 13 -3.63 5.43 17.61
N GLY A 14 -4.21 4.82 18.64
CA GLY A 14 -3.96 5.26 20.04
C GLY A 14 -4.90 6.37 20.54
N GLY A 15 -5.86 6.83 19.73
CA GLY A 15 -7.00 7.64 20.18
C GLY A 15 -6.77 9.15 20.22
N ASN A 16 -5.59 9.65 19.82
CA ASN A 16 -5.30 11.09 19.78
C ASN A 16 -5.71 11.72 18.43
N TYR A 17 -5.79 13.06 18.44
CA TYR A 17 -6.13 13.86 17.26
C TYR A 17 -4.94 14.67 16.70
N GLY A 18 -3.74 14.44 17.25
CA GLY A 18 -2.57 15.28 17.04
C GLY A 18 -2.53 16.43 18.06
N ASP A 19 -1.43 17.17 18.04
CA ASP A 19 -1.15 18.30 18.94
C ASP A 19 -1.27 19.66 18.27
N GLY A 20 -1.70 19.66 16.98
CA GLY A 20 -1.81 20.88 16.19
C GLY A 20 -0.49 21.37 15.58
N SER A 21 0.61 20.67 15.80
CA SER A 21 1.90 21.02 15.19
C SER A 21 1.95 20.70 13.71
N ASP A 22 2.70 21.49 12.95
CA ASP A 22 2.99 21.18 11.55
C ASP A 22 4.00 20.04 11.46
N LEU A 23 3.69 19.07 10.62
CA LEU A 23 4.53 17.90 10.36
C LEU A 23 4.84 17.78 8.86
N PRO A 24 6.07 17.44 8.48
CA PRO A 24 6.38 17.07 7.11
C PRO A 24 5.51 15.88 6.66
N LEU A 25 5.06 15.88 5.41
CA LEU A 25 4.18 14.84 4.87
C LEU A 25 4.74 13.42 5.05
N TRP A 26 6.07 13.24 4.84
CA TRP A 26 6.73 11.96 5.02
C TRP A 26 6.56 11.41 6.45
N ASN A 27 6.57 12.29 7.46
CA ASN A 27 6.43 11.89 8.87
C ASN A 27 4.99 11.41 9.16
N GLY A 28 4.00 12.15 8.66
CA GLY A 28 2.59 11.74 8.74
C GLY A 28 2.33 10.39 8.08
N LEU A 29 2.89 10.15 6.90
CA LEU A 29 2.78 8.89 6.17
C LEU A 29 3.50 7.74 6.89
N ALA A 30 4.75 7.96 7.35
CA ALA A 30 5.55 6.96 8.06
C ALA A 30 4.88 6.49 9.35
N ARG A 31 4.28 7.43 10.11
CA ARG A 31 3.53 7.16 11.34
C ARG A 31 2.10 6.69 11.08
N SER A 32 1.66 6.69 9.82
CA SER A 32 0.29 6.32 9.45
C SER A 32 -0.78 7.17 10.18
N LEU A 33 -0.59 8.50 10.20
CA LEU A 33 -1.50 9.40 10.87
C LEU A 33 -2.77 9.62 10.05
N ASN A 34 -3.91 9.19 10.59
CA ASN A 34 -5.22 9.35 9.96
C ASN A 34 -5.58 10.82 9.74
N THR A 35 -5.23 11.69 10.67
CA THR A 35 -5.50 13.14 10.60
C THR A 35 -4.79 13.78 9.40
N ILE A 36 -3.57 13.38 9.10
CA ILE A 36 -2.82 13.87 7.93
C ILE A 36 -3.38 13.26 6.65
N ALA A 37 -3.65 11.94 6.64
CA ALA A 37 -4.18 11.26 5.47
C ALA A 37 -5.54 11.85 5.03
N VAL A 38 -6.46 12.06 5.98
CA VAL A 38 -7.78 12.65 5.68
C VAL A 38 -7.65 14.08 5.18
N ARG A 39 -6.74 14.88 5.75
CA ARG A 39 -6.52 16.25 5.28
C ARG A 39 -6.02 16.30 3.84
N VAL A 40 -5.09 15.41 3.47
CA VAL A 40 -4.62 15.28 2.09
C VAL A 40 -5.73 14.76 1.18
N GLY A 41 -6.48 13.74 1.63
CA GLY A 41 -7.58 13.18 0.86
C GLY A 41 -8.73 14.17 0.61
N ASP A 42 -9.01 15.06 1.56
CA ASP A 42 -10.00 16.13 1.41
C ASP A 42 -9.56 17.15 0.33
N LEU A 43 -8.26 17.51 0.31
CA LEU A 43 -7.70 18.37 -0.74
C LEU A 43 -7.79 17.75 -2.14
N VAL A 44 -7.59 16.45 -2.26
CA VAL A 44 -7.70 15.70 -3.53
C VAL A 44 -9.16 15.49 -3.93
N GLY A 45 -10.02 15.27 -2.96
CA GLY A 45 -11.43 14.94 -3.12
C GLY A 45 -11.67 13.43 -3.22
N ALA A 46 -12.60 12.91 -2.42
CA ALA A 46 -12.91 11.49 -2.33
C ALA A 46 -13.30 10.86 -3.69
N SER A 47 -14.08 11.57 -4.51
CA SER A 47 -14.47 11.10 -5.85
C SER A 47 -13.28 10.96 -6.81
N ASN A 48 -12.31 11.87 -6.74
CA ASN A 48 -11.10 11.79 -7.56
C ASN A 48 -10.26 10.59 -7.14
N ILE A 49 -10.12 10.35 -5.83
CA ILE A 49 -9.43 9.18 -5.30
C ILE A 49 -10.14 7.90 -5.75
N PHE A 50 -11.47 7.84 -5.59
CA PHE A 50 -12.26 6.69 -6.02
C PHE A 50 -12.06 6.40 -7.51
N ASN A 51 -12.21 7.40 -8.37
CA ASN A 51 -12.05 7.24 -9.81
C ASN A 51 -10.65 6.72 -10.19
N PHE A 52 -9.62 7.21 -9.53
CA PHE A 52 -8.25 6.75 -9.76
C PHE A 52 -8.08 5.28 -9.34
N VAL A 53 -8.47 4.91 -8.13
CA VAL A 53 -8.25 3.54 -7.64
C VAL A 53 -9.18 2.52 -8.32
N TYR A 54 -10.40 2.91 -8.66
CA TYR A 54 -11.37 2.04 -9.33
C TYR A 54 -11.07 1.86 -10.82
N ASN A 55 -10.89 2.97 -11.56
CA ASN A 55 -10.73 2.93 -13.02
C ASN A 55 -9.27 2.71 -13.43
N THR A 56 -8.32 3.38 -12.76
CA THR A 56 -6.90 3.31 -13.15
C THR A 56 -6.19 2.14 -12.50
N LEU A 57 -6.44 1.84 -11.22
CA LEU A 57 -5.80 0.72 -10.53
C LEU A 57 -6.66 -0.54 -10.50
N GLN A 58 -7.85 -0.50 -11.11
CA GLN A 58 -8.76 -1.63 -11.29
C GLN A 58 -9.13 -2.36 -9.97
N LEU A 59 -9.30 -1.60 -8.88
CA LEU A 59 -9.78 -2.16 -7.61
C LEU A 59 -11.29 -2.43 -7.68
N ASN A 60 -11.69 -3.42 -8.47
CA ASN A 60 -13.08 -3.69 -8.87
C ASN A 60 -13.98 -4.24 -7.76
N THR A 61 -13.44 -4.48 -6.56
CA THR A 61 -14.22 -4.87 -5.38
C THR A 61 -14.83 -3.67 -4.65
N LEU A 62 -14.44 -2.44 -5.00
CA LEU A 62 -15.00 -1.22 -4.43
C LEU A 62 -16.44 -1.00 -4.90
N ASP A 63 -17.30 -0.58 -3.98
CA ASP A 63 -18.69 -0.24 -4.27
C ASP A 63 -18.80 1.22 -4.75
N PRO A 64 -19.26 1.48 -6.01
CA PRO A 64 -19.30 2.83 -6.55
C PRO A 64 -20.35 3.74 -5.89
N VAL A 65 -21.21 3.20 -5.04
CA VAL A 65 -22.22 3.97 -4.29
C VAL A 65 -21.76 4.23 -2.85
N ASN A 66 -21.24 3.20 -2.20
CA ASN A 66 -20.96 3.25 -0.77
C ASN A 66 -19.50 3.61 -0.44
N ASP A 67 -18.55 3.41 -1.38
CA ASP A 67 -17.14 3.60 -1.09
C ASP A 67 -16.58 4.97 -1.54
N VAL A 68 -17.39 5.89 -2.05
CA VAL A 68 -16.97 7.22 -2.53
C VAL A 68 -16.88 8.25 -1.38
N GLY A 69 -16.40 7.85 -0.22
CA GLY A 69 -16.26 8.74 0.95
C GLY A 69 -14.82 8.83 1.42
N LEU A 70 -14.49 9.88 2.20
CA LEU A 70 -13.14 10.04 2.77
C LEU A 70 -12.76 8.89 3.70
N ALA A 71 -13.69 8.37 4.50
CA ALA A 71 -13.43 7.24 5.38
C ALA A 71 -13.07 5.98 4.57
N GLN A 72 -13.80 5.72 3.51
CA GLN A 72 -13.60 4.56 2.64
C GLN A 72 -12.30 4.68 1.84
N MET A 73 -12.09 5.83 1.18
CA MET A 73 -10.97 6.01 0.26
C MET A 73 -9.65 6.30 0.95
N VAL A 74 -9.66 6.98 2.09
CA VAL A 74 -8.44 7.46 2.75
C VAL A 74 -8.05 6.59 3.94
N MET A 75 -9.04 6.08 4.67
CA MET A 75 -8.79 5.27 5.88
C MET A 75 -9.01 3.77 5.67
N GLY A 76 -9.50 3.36 4.49
CA GLY A 76 -9.66 1.96 4.16
C GLY A 76 -10.92 1.29 4.73
N SER A 77 -11.98 2.07 4.99
CA SER A 77 -13.26 1.54 5.51
C SER A 77 -14.20 1.11 4.37
N GLN A 78 -13.68 0.39 3.38
CA GLN A 78 -14.46 -0.05 2.22
C GLN A 78 -15.49 -1.12 2.59
N THR A 79 -16.56 -1.18 1.80
CA THR A 79 -17.70 -2.11 2.00
C THR A 79 -17.28 -3.56 1.89
N HIS A 80 -16.50 -3.92 0.87
CA HIS A 80 -16.04 -5.29 0.60
C HIS A 80 -14.52 -5.45 0.74
N GLY A 81 -13.77 -4.36 0.96
CA GLY A 81 -12.33 -4.36 0.99
C GLY A 81 -11.70 -4.64 -0.38
N VAL A 82 -10.44 -5.08 -0.36
CA VAL A 82 -9.66 -5.38 -1.58
C VAL A 82 -8.93 -6.72 -1.42
N THR A 83 -8.64 -7.38 -2.55
CA THR A 83 -7.85 -8.61 -2.53
C THR A 83 -6.36 -8.33 -2.40
N PRO A 84 -5.55 -9.22 -1.79
CA PRO A 84 -4.09 -9.07 -1.75
C PRO A 84 -3.47 -8.92 -3.15
N THR A 85 -3.97 -9.66 -4.14
CA THR A 85 -3.48 -9.58 -5.52
C THR A 85 -3.73 -8.19 -6.14
N ALA A 86 -4.94 -7.66 -5.98
CA ALA A 86 -5.28 -6.33 -6.51
C ALA A 86 -4.48 -5.23 -5.83
N LEU A 87 -4.27 -5.34 -4.51
CA LEU A 87 -3.49 -4.37 -3.76
C LEU A 87 -2.00 -4.42 -4.10
N ALA A 88 -1.42 -5.61 -4.29
CA ALA A 88 -0.05 -5.77 -4.77
C ALA A 88 0.12 -5.17 -6.18
N ALA A 89 -0.85 -5.43 -7.08
CA ALA A 89 -0.86 -4.84 -8.42
C ALA A 89 -0.96 -3.30 -8.36
N ALA A 90 -1.78 -2.74 -7.47
CA ALA A 90 -1.86 -1.29 -7.29
C ALA A 90 -0.54 -0.67 -6.81
N PHE A 91 0.20 -1.36 -5.94
CA PHE A 91 1.45 -0.83 -5.38
C PHE A 91 2.64 -0.86 -6.36
N GLN A 92 2.57 -1.59 -7.47
CA GLN A 92 3.66 -1.60 -8.46
C GLN A 92 3.91 -0.21 -9.07
N ILE A 93 2.88 0.65 -9.14
CA ILE A 93 3.00 2.01 -9.66
C ILE A 93 4.03 2.88 -8.94
N PHE A 94 4.37 2.54 -7.69
CA PHE A 94 5.37 3.28 -6.92
C PHE A 94 6.82 2.91 -7.25
N TYR A 95 7.03 2.02 -8.22
CA TYR A 95 8.37 1.75 -8.76
C TYR A 95 8.71 2.71 -9.91
N ASP A 96 7.92 2.74 -10.97
CA ASP A 96 8.18 3.53 -12.18
C ASP A 96 6.92 4.22 -12.75
N GLY A 97 5.82 4.16 -12.01
CA GLY A 97 4.54 4.71 -12.39
C GLY A 97 3.68 3.80 -13.28
N GLN A 98 4.20 2.64 -13.69
CA GLN A 98 3.44 1.71 -14.54
C GLN A 98 2.53 0.81 -13.72
N TYR A 99 1.34 0.55 -14.25
CA TYR A 99 0.42 -0.46 -13.77
C TYR A 99 0.34 -1.59 -14.79
N THR A 100 0.48 -2.82 -14.33
CA THR A 100 0.26 -4.03 -15.12
C THR A 100 -0.88 -4.83 -14.51
N THR A 101 -1.84 -5.24 -15.35
CA THR A 101 -2.97 -6.04 -14.87
C THR A 101 -2.50 -7.37 -14.30
N PRO A 102 -2.96 -7.75 -13.09
CA PRO A 102 -2.57 -9.01 -12.49
C PRO A 102 -3.12 -10.19 -13.30
N HIS A 103 -2.34 -11.25 -13.42
CA HIS A 103 -2.72 -12.47 -14.12
C HIS A 103 -2.11 -13.68 -13.40
N LEU A 104 -2.79 -14.83 -13.52
CA LEU A 104 -2.38 -16.07 -12.86
C LEU A 104 -1.57 -16.99 -13.78
N TYR A 105 -1.60 -16.76 -15.07
CA TYR A 105 -0.85 -17.52 -16.08
C TYR A 105 -0.49 -16.62 -17.25
N THR A 106 0.57 -16.94 -17.93
CA THR A 106 0.94 -16.34 -19.21
C THR A 106 0.52 -17.21 -20.37
N ARG A 107 0.63 -18.54 -20.21
CA ARG A 107 0.32 -19.50 -21.24
C ARG A 107 -0.12 -20.84 -20.65
N VAL A 108 -1.12 -21.47 -21.27
CA VAL A 108 -1.53 -22.85 -21.02
C VAL A 108 -1.34 -23.62 -22.31
N LEU A 109 -0.63 -24.75 -22.25
CA LEU A 109 -0.38 -25.63 -23.39
C LEU A 109 -1.28 -26.87 -23.30
N ASP A 110 -1.67 -27.40 -24.45
CA ASP A 110 -2.30 -28.71 -24.56
C ASP A 110 -1.27 -29.86 -24.44
N ARG A 111 -1.71 -31.12 -24.60
CA ARG A 111 -0.84 -32.32 -24.49
C ARG A 111 0.22 -32.38 -25.59
N ASP A 112 -0.04 -31.73 -26.73
CA ASP A 112 0.81 -31.76 -27.90
C ASP A 112 1.76 -30.54 -27.94
N GLY A 113 1.68 -29.67 -26.91
CA GLY A 113 2.51 -28.49 -26.78
C GLY A 113 1.98 -27.26 -27.53
N ASN A 114 0.77 -27.31 -28.07
CA ASN A 114 0.14 -26.14 -28.70
C ASN A 114 -0.43 -25.21 -27.64
N ILE A 115 -0.45 -23.91 -27.96
CA ILE A 115 -1.06 -22.90 -27.07
C ILE A 115 -2.57 -23.10 -27.03
N TYR A 116 -3.09 -23.46 -25.84
CA TYR A 116 -4.51 -23.57 -25.57
C TYR A 116 -5.10 -22.24 -25.06
N LEU A 117 -4.39 -21.56 -24.16
CA LEU A 117 -4.73 -20.22 -23.69
C LEU A 117 -3.45 -19.37 -23.62
N GLU A 118 -3.57 -18.10 -23.96
CA GLU A 118 -2.54 -17.11 -23.78
C GLU A 118 -3.12 -15.87 -23.11
N ASN A 119 -2.43 -15.36 -22.11
CA ASN A 119 -2.82 -14.15 -21.40
C ASN A 119 -1.70 -13.12 -21.54
N ASN A 120 -1.98 -12.08 -22.29
CA ASN A 120 -1.09 -10.94 -22.45
C ASN A 120 -1.50 -9.85 -21.45
N ALA A 121 -0.74 -9.70 -20.38
CA ALA A 121 -0.98 -8.65 -19.40
C ALA A 121 -0.93 -7.26 -20.07
N THR A 122 -1.89 -6.42 -19.75
CA THR A 122 -1.91 -5.03 -20.22
C THR A 122 -1.13 -4.15 -19.24
N SER A 123 -0.22 -3.34 -19.77
CA SER A 123 0.54 -2.36 -19.00
C SER A 123 0.31 -0.95 -19.51
N TYR A 124 0.21 0.02 -18.60
CA TYR A 124 0.08 1.44 -18.94
C TYR A 124 0.63 2.33 -17.84
N GLN A 125 0.94 3.57 -18.18
CA GLN A 125 1.43 4.58 -17.27
C GLN A 125 0.28 5.12 -16.41
N ALA A 126 0.27 4.79 -15.11
CA ALA A 126 -0.74 5.24 -14.14
C ALA A 126 -0.30 6.51 -13.40
N LEU A 127 1.00 6.68 -13.15
CA LEU A 127 1.62 7.87 -12.58
C LEU A 127 2.78 8.31 -13.46
N THR A 128 3.12 9.60 -13.42
CA THR A 128 4.41 10.02 -13.98
C THR A 128 5.57 9.41 -13.20
N PRO A 129 6.73 9.13 -13.83
CA PRO A 129 7.90 8.59 -13.13
C PRO A 129 8.32 9.44 -11.93
N ASP A 130 8.25 10.78 -12.02
CA ASP A 130 8.59 11.69 -10.94
C ASP A 130 7.65 11.54 -9.73
N THR A 131 6.35 11.43 -10.00
CA THR A 131 5.35 11.19 -8.94
C THR A 131 5.59 9.85 -8.26
N ALA A 132 5.87 8.80 -9.05
CA ALA A 132 6.21 7.48 -8.53
C ALA A 132 7.46 7.51 -7.66
N TYR A 133 8.51 8.22 -8.11
CA TYR A 133 9.74 8.42 -7.36
C TYR A 133 9.51 9.11 -6.01
N VAL A 134 8.78 10.22 -6.00
CA VAL A 134 8.47 10.95 -4.76
C VAL A 134 7.69 10.05 -3.79
N MET A 135 6.67 9.34 -4.27
CA MET A 135 5.89 8.43 -3.44
C MET A 135 6.72 7.24 -2.92
N ASN A 136 7.59 6.68 -3.75
CA ASN A 136 8.52 5.64 -3.32
C ASN A 136 9.40 6.12 -2.15
N ARG A 137 9.98 7.33 -2.27
CA ARG A 137 10.80 7.94 -1.22
C ARG A 137 10.00 8.19 0.07
N LEU A 138 8.74 8.61 -0.04
CA LEU A 138 7.86 8.76 1.12
C LEU A 138 7.57 7.41 1.78
N LEU A 139 7.25 6.37 1.00
CA LEU A 139 6.94 5.02 1.48
C LEU A 139 8.16 4.30 2.09
N LYS A 140 9.38 4.61 1.65
CA LYS A 140 10.62 4.13 2.29
C LYS A 140 10.69 4.51 3.77
N ASN A 141 10.20 5.68 4.16
CA ASN A 141 10.22 6.12 5.55
C ASN A 141 9.36 5.25 6.49
N VAL A 142 8.37 4.52 5.98
CA VAL A 142 7.60 3.55 6.76
C VAL A 142 8.50 2.42 7.30
N LEU A 143 9.51 2.03 6.52
CA LEU A 143 10.44 0.94 6.82
C LEU A 143 11.72 1.43 7.52
N TYR A 144 12.28 2.55 7.08
CA TYR A 144 13.64 2.97 7.47
C TYR A 144 13.69 4.07 8.52
N SER A 145 12.65 4.88 8.68
CA SER A 145 12.66 5.93 9.70
C SER A 145 12.40 5.36 11.10
N SER A 146 12.92 6.04 12.12
CA SER A 146 12.70 5.69 13.53
C SER A 146 11.24 5.79 13.96
N VAL A 147 10.43 6.59 13.25
CA VAL A 147 8.99 6.77 13.51
C VAL A 147 8.12 5.88 12.62
N GLY A 148 8.72 5.13 11.71
CA GLY A 148 8.01 4.28 10.76
C GLY A 148 7.30 3.10 11.41
N THR A 149 6.08 2.81 10.97
CA THR A 149 5.25 1.73 11.54
C THR A 149 5.81 0.33 11.30
N ALA A 150 6.65 0.13 10.29
CA ALA A 150 7.36 -1.12 10.05
C ALA A 150 8.63 -1.30 10.92
N GLY A 151 9.16 -0.22 11.50
CA GLY A 151 10.17 -0.23 12.55
C GLY A 151 11.46 -0.97 12.21
N GLY A 152 12.11 -0.64 11.09
CA GLY A 152 13.39 -1.23 10.67
C GLY A 152 13.31 -2.67 10.15
N ARG A 153 12.10 -3.16 9.81
CA ARG A 153 11.86 -4.51 9.30
C ARG A 153 11.82 -4.54 7.78
N TYR A 154 12.96 -4.41 7.16
CA TYR A 154 13.15 -4.50 5.71
C TYR A 154 14.04 -5.71 5.38
N PRO A 155 14.00 -6.25 4.14
CA PRO A 155 14.89 -7.32 3.72
C PRO A 155 16.34 -6.87 3.74
N ASN A 156 17.23 -7.73 4.26
CA ASN A 156 18.66 -7.45 4.33
C ASN A 156 19.44 -8.08 3.16
N SER A 157 18.78 -8.90 2.34
CA SER A 157 19.42 -9.56 1.21
C SER A 157 19.88 -8.53 0.17
N ASN A 158 21.17 -8.58 -0.14
CA ASN A 158 21.82 -7.80 -1.21
C ASN A 158 21.73 -6.27 -1.08
N GLY A 159 21.42 -5.73 0.11
CA GLY A 159 21.29 -4.28 0.33
C GLY A 159 20.12 -3.62 -0.44
N MET A 160 19.19 -4.42 -0.96
CA MET A 160 18.12 -3.96 -1.84
C MET A 160 17.18 -3.02 -1.11
N GLU A 161 16.94 -1.87 -1.71
CA GLU A 161 15.99 -0.90 -1.18
C GLU A 161 14.56 -1.43 -1.25
N SER A 162 13.73 -1.02 -0.30
CA SER A 162 12.32 -1.43 -0.24
C SER A 162 11.43 -0.27 0.21
N PHE A 163 10.18 -0.34 -0.20
CA PHE A 163 9.13 0.60 0.17
C PHE A 163 7.88 -0.17 0.60
N GLY A 164 6.99 0.45 1.33
CA GLY A 164 5.74 -0.24 1.71
C GLY A 164 4.90 0.53 2.71
N LYS A 165 3.75 -0.06 3.03
CA LYS A 165 2.78 0.53 3.94
C LYS A 165 2.11 -0.56 4.79
N THR A 166 1.95 -0.27 6.06
CA THR A 166 1.16 -1.06 7.00
C THR A 166 -0.31 -0.69 6.95
N GLY A 167 -1.20 -1.64 7.19
CA GLY A 167 -2.62 -1.43 7.40
C GLY A 167 -3.10 -2.14 8.66
N THR A 168 -4.00 -1.50 9.41
CA THR A 168 -4.61 -2.06 10.61
C THR A 168 -6.04 -1.56 10.70
N ALA A 169 -7.00 -2.47 10.59
CA ALA A 169 -8.40 -2.14 10.80
C ALA A 169 -8.70 -1.94 12.31
N SER A 170 -9.85 -1.35 12.59
CA SER A 170 -10.34 -1.24 13.97
C SER A 170 -10.44 -2.60 14.63
N ASP A 171 -10.07 -2.68 15.91
CA ASP A 171 -10.06 -3.92 16.70
C ASP A 171 -9.16 -5.02 16.11
N GLU A 172 -8.12 -4.63 15.34
CA GLU A 172 -7.18 -5.53 14.64
C GLU A 172 -7.88 -6.69 13.89
N LYS A 173 -9.03 -6.41 13.26
CA LYS A 173 -9.79 -7.40 12.48
C LYS A 173 -9.09 -7.78 11.17
N ASP A 174 -8.37 -6.82 10.60
CA ASP A 174 -7.55 -6.97 9.40
C ASP A 174 -6.19 -6.34 9.63
N LEU A 175 -5.16 -7.10 9.39
CA LEU A 175 -3.77 -6.65 9.45
C LEU A 175 -3.14 -6.81 8.07
N TRP A 176 -2.48 -5.76 7.61
CA TRP A 176 -1.92 -5.70 6.27
C TRP A 176 -0.47 -5.20 6.28
N PHE A 177 0.28 -5.71 5.35
CA PHE A 177 1.47 -5.04 4.84
C PHE A 177 1.56 -5.24 3.33
N VAL A 178 1.78 -4.15 2.61
CA VAL A 178 2.09 -4.17 1.19
C VAL A 178 3.40 -3.45 0.97
N GLY A 179 4.29 -4.06 0.23
CA GLY A 179 5.58 -3.46 -0.05
C GLY A 179 6.29 -4.13 -1.20
N GLY A 180 7.30 -3.45 -1.71
CA GLY A 180 8.06 -3.88 -2.84
C GLY A 180 9.54 -3.57 -2.74
N THR A 181 10.26 -4.17 -3.66
CA THR A 181 11.64 -3.89 -4.05
C THR A 181 11.65 -3.60 -5.55
N PRO A 182 12.80 -3.31 -6.16
CA PRO A 182 12.87 -3.16 -7.61
C PRO A 182 12.48 -4.39 -8.44
N TYR A 183 12.29 -5.54 -7.82
CA TYR A 183 11.96 -6.79 -8.51
C TYR A 183 10.53 -7.27 -8.27
N TYR A 184 10.03 -7.13 -7.05
CA TYR A 184 8.76 -7.73 -6.64
C TYR A 184 7.96 -6.81 -5.75
N VAL A 185 6.65 -6.84 -5.90
CA VAL A 185 5.68 -6.27 -4.96
C VAL A 185 4.85 -7.40 -4.38
N THR A 186 4.68 -7.40 -3.06
CA THR A 186 3.94 -8.44 -2.35
C THR A 186 3.02 -7.81 -1.32
N ALA A 187 1.80 -8.31 -1.24
CA ALA A 187 0.83 -7.98 -0.21
C ALA A 187 0.67 -9.16 0.76
N VAL A 188 0.66 -8.88 2.05
CA VAL A 188 0.37 -9.84 3.10
C VAL A 188 -0.85 -9.34 3.87
N TRP A 189 -1.86 -10.19 3.93
CA TRP A 189 -3.05 -10.01 4.75
C TRP A 189 -3.12 -11.08 5.83
N TRP A 190 -3.53 -10.68 7.01
CA TRP A 190 -3.83 -11.59 8.11
C TRP A 190 -5.14 -11.17 8.77
N GLY A 191 -6.11 -12.03 8.75
CA GLY A 191 -7.46 -11.81 9.25
C GLY A 191 -8.29 -13.08 9.15
N TYR A 192 -9.57 -12.95 9.43
CA TYR A 192 -10.58 -14.01 9.25
C TYR A 192 -11.54 -13.58 8.15
N ASP A 193 -12.09 -14.56 7.40
CA ASP A 193 -13.09 -14.30 6.35
C ASP A 193 -14.32 -13.55 6.88
N ALA A 194 -14.77 -13.88 8.09
CA ALA A 194 -15.70 -13.05 8.85
C ALA A 194 -14.89 -12.16 9.81
N PRO A 195 -15.05 -10.81 9.75
CA PRO A 195 -14.27 -9.89 10.58
C PRO A 195 -14.37 -10.25 12.06
N TYR A 196 -13.26 -10.59 12.68
CA TYR A 196 -13.18 -10.99 14.07
C TYR A 196 -12.04 -10.25 14.78
N ASP A 197 -12.28 -9.82 16.02
CA ASP A 197 -11.26 -9.17 16.84
C ASP A 197 -10.15 -10.18 17.19
N MET A 198 -9.02 -10.09 16.51
CA MET A 198 -7.90 -11.00 16.70
C MET A 198 -7.17 -10.80 18.03
N THR A 199 -7.27 -9.62 18.65
CA THR A 199 -6.63 -9.37 19.94
C THR A 199 -7.26 -10.16 21.06
N ASN A 200 -8.57 -10.40 21.00
CA ASN A 200 -9.29 -11.22 21.98
C ASN A 200 -9.02 -12.71 21.83
N THR A 201 -8.73 -13.17 20.60
CA THR A 201 -8.53 -14.60 20.30
C THR A 201 -7.07 -15.03 20.45
N LEU A 202 -6.15 -14.26 19.90
CA LEU A 202 -4.73 -14.59 19.84
C LEU A 202 -3.91 -13.90 20.94
N GLY A 203 -4.54 -12.99 21.69
CA GLY A 203 -3.88 -12.15 22.68
C GLY A 203 -3.15 -10.95 22.08
N LYS A 204 -3.09 -9.86 22.86
CA LYS A 204 -2.54 -8.55 22.47
C LYS A 204 -1.09 -8.56 21.93
N ASN A 205 -0.36 -9.64 22.14
CA ASN A 205 1.04 -9.75 21.71
C ASN A 205 1.21 -10.42 20.35
N GLN A 206 0.23 -11.12 19.84
CA GLN A 206 0.31 -11.88 18.60
C GLN A 206 -0.38 -11.18 17.43
N ALA A 207 -1.54 -10.57 17.66
CA ALA A 207 -2.28 -9.82 16.65
C ALA A 207 -1.71 -8.40 16.51
N LYS A 208 -0.61 -8.26 15.75
CA LYS A 208 -0.01 -6.95 15.47
C LYS A 208 0.34 -6.85 13.99
N THR A 209 0.15 -5.66 13.43
CA THR A 209 0.58 -5.29 12.07
C THR A 209 2.02 -5.71 11.79
N ARG A 210 2.87 -5.74 12.81
CA ARG A 210 4.26 -6.21 12.77
C ARG A 210 4.38 -7.64 12.23
N THR A 211 3.38 -8.51 12.43
CA THR A 211 3.39 -9.88 11.94
C THR A 211 3.34 -9.93 10.40
N CYS A 212 2.49 -9.11 9.78
CA CYS A 212 2.45 -9.02 8.31
C CYS A 212 3.76 -8.48 7.74
N VAL A 213 4.37 -7.49 8.40
CA VAL A 213 5.69 -6.95 8.02
C VAL A 213 6.77 -8.03 8.10
N MET A 214 6.78 -8.83 9.16
CA MET A 214 7.76 -9.91 9.34
C MET A 214 7.59 -11.05 8.32
N ALA A 215 6.34 -11.44 8.05
CA ALA A 215 6.05 -12.44 7.02
C ALA A 215 6.47 -11.94 5.62
N TRP A 216 6.15 -10.71 5.29
CA TRP A 216 6.59 -10.05 4.06
C TRP A 216 8.13 -10.02 3.94
N LYS A 217 8.81 -9.59 5.02
CA LYS A 217 10.28 -9.55 5.07
C LYS A 217 10.88 -10.92 4.80
N ALA A 218 10.43 -11.95 5.51
CA ALA A 218 10.95 -13.31 5.39
C ALA A 218 10.72 -13.88 3.98
N TYR A 219 9.56 -13.61 3.37
CA TYR A 219 9.28 -14.00 1.99
C TYR A 219 10.20 -13.28 1.00
N MET A 220 10.31 -11.95 1.10
CA MET A 220 11.13 -11.14 0.20
C MET A 220 12.62 -11.49 0.30
N GLU A 221 13.12 -11.80 1.49
CA GLU A 221 14.51 -12.25 1.67
C GLU A 221 14.81 -13.55 0.90
N GLN A 222 13.84 -14.45 0.82
CA GLN A 222 14.02 -15.72 0.10
C GLN A 222 13.91 -15.55 -1.42
N VAL A 223 12.88 -14.87 -1.91
CA VAL A 223 12.64 -14.75 -3.35
C VAL A 223 13.67 -13.90 -4.07
N GLN A 224 14.37 -13.01 -3.36
CA GLN A 224 15.40 -12.14 -3.95
C GLN A 224 16.84 -12.47 -3.54
N ALA A 225 17.05 -13.56 -2.80
CA ALA A 225 18.36 -13.91 -2.24
C ALA A 225 19.49 -13.98 -3.29
N ASN A 226 19.19 -14.42 -4.50
CA ASN A 226 20.15 -14.59 -5.58
C ASN A 226 20.03 -13.52 -6.67
N LEU A 227 19.22 -12.47 -6.47
CA LEU A 227 19.08 -11.40 -7.44
C LEU A 227 20.19 -10.36 -7.25
N PRO A 228 20.73 -9.79 -8.32
CA PRO A 228 21.71 -8.72 -8.23
C PRO A 228 21.09 -7.48 -7.60
N TYR A 229 21.93 -6.64 -6.98
CA TYR A 229 21.46 -5.36 -6.48
C TYR A 229 20.86 -4.51 -7.60
N LYS A 230 19.71 -3.91 -7.30
CA LYS A 230 19.04 -2.94 -8.16
C LYS A 230 18.49 -1.82 -7.28
N ALA A 231 18.75 -0.56 -7.65
CA ALA A 231 18.19 0.59 -6.92
C ALA A 231 16.69 0.75 -7.18
N CYS A 232 15.95 1.22 -6.19
CA CYS A 232 14.57 1.68 -6.36
C CYS A 232 14.55 3.04 -7.05
N LEU A 233 14.54 3.13 -8.34
CA LEU A 233 14.59 4.34 -9.15
C LEU A 233 15.92 5.11 -9.03
N LEU A 234 16.60 5.20 -10.14
CA LEU A 234 17.65 6.18 -10.35
C LEU A 234 16.97 7.50 -10.72
N TYR A 235 17.17 8.53 -9.91
CA TYR A 235 17.00 9.90 -10.38
C TYR A 235 18.09 10.11 -11.44
N THR A 236 17.71 10.09 -12.71
CA THR A 236 18.65 10.46 -13.77
C THR A 236 18.86 11.98 -13.70
N SER A 237 20.10 12.40 -13.83
CA SER A 237 20.54 13.81 -13.70
C SER A 237 19.83 14.78 -14.64
N ASP A 238 19.12 14.30 -15.64
CA ASP A 238 18.38 15.12 -16.60
C ASP A 238 17.18 15.86 -15.99
N ALA A 239 16.64 15.37 -14.87
CA ALA A 239 15.56 16.08 -14.16
C ALA A 239 16.07 17.17 -13.22
N ALA A 240 17.37 17.23 -12.94
CA ALA A 240 17.97 18.29 -12.11
C ALA A 240 18.21 19.58 -12.90
N ASP A 241 18.35 19.50 -14.22
CA ASP A 241 18.59 20.65 -15.09
C ASP A 241 17.31 21.43 -15.41
N ASP A 242 16.12 20.79 -15.31
CA ASP A 242 14.83 21.46 -15.52
C ASP A 242 14.31 22.24 -14.30
N MET A 243 15.05 22.23 -13.18
CA MET A 243 14.68 22.93 -11.93
C MET A 243 15.63 24.10 -11.58
N GLN A 244 16.40 24.61 -12.54
CA GLN A 244 17.19 25.84 -12.38
C GLN A 244 16.52 27.05 -13.02
#